data_695fcb5f47aebde26b1278616aa5bf3b
#
_entry.id   695fcb5f47aebde26b1278616aa5bf3b
#
_cell.length_a   1.000
_cell.length_b   1.000
_cell.length_c   1.000
_cell.angle_alpha   90.00
_cell.angle_beta   90.00
_cell.angle_gamma   90.00
#
_symmetry.space_group_name_H-M   'P 1'
#
loop_
_entity.id
_entity.type
_entity.pdbx_description
1 polymer ?
#
loop_
_entity_poly.entity_id
_entity_poly.type
_entity_poly.pdbx_seq_one_letter_code
_entity_poly.pdbx_strand_id
1 'polypeptide(L)'
;MTKLKVGMISLGCNKNRVDSETALGLLREHGYELTNDPAQADVLMVNTCGFIASAKEESIDAILDMARYKQIGKCRVLVVTGCLAQRYEKELMQEIPEIDLLMGVNQYQQLPDALEKALGGVRKSYCMDDHTYYAHDRVLTTPSYTAYTRIGEGCSNCCTFCAIPKIRGPYRSRPEADILREIEGLAKQGVKEHILVAQDTSRYGMDFGGGSKLAELMQKAAKIDGVDWLRVLYCYPEETSEQLLDIIANTPNICSYVDLPIQHVNDAVLKRMHRRGTSADIRRAVKGAHERGITLRTSIIVGFPGETEEQFQELLDFLPEAEFDRLGAFTYSPEEGTPAAKMPDQIPEEVKAERLDRLMKRQAAIARKKNQARVGTVEKVLVTDRNARGEILGRSQREAPETDGEIIFTAGESKMPSVGDFVDVRIEKASTYDLTGVIA
;
A
#
# COMPACT_ATOMS: atom_id res chain seq x y z
N MET A 1 28.92 -11.01 -25.01
CA MET A 1 27.69 -10.28 -25.39
C MET A 1 27.42 -9.24 -24.31
N THR A 2 27.15 -7.99 -24.66
CA THR A 2 26.71 -6.96 -23.71
C THR A 2 25.36 -7.37 -23.14
N LYS A 3 25.24 -7.37 -21.81
CA LYS A 3 23.96 -7.67 -21.15
C LYS A 3 22.94 -6.60 -21.51
N LEU A 4 21.69 -7.01 -21.80
CA LEU A 4 20.60 -6.08 -22.05
C LEU A 4 20.20 -5.40 -20.73
N LYS A 5 19.93 -4.09 -20.80
CA LYS A 5 19.54 -3.26 -19.65
C LYS A 5 18.03 -3.10 -19.56
N VAL A 6 17.51 -3.25 -18.36
CA VAL A 6 16.08 -3.06 -18.04
C VAL A 6 15.91 -1.88 -17.09
N GLY A 7 15.09 -0.92 -17.48
CA GLY A 7 14.58 0.14 -16.61
C GLY A 7 13.12 -0.09 -16.26
N MET A 8 12.68 0.31 -15.06
CA MET A 8 11.29 0.14 -14.63
C MET A 8 10.75 1.38 -13.91
N ILE A 9 9.54 1.77 -14.26
CA ILE A 9 8.69 2.68 -13.49
C ILE A 9 7.63 1.85 -12.79
N SER A 10 7.49 2.04 -11.46
CA SER A 10 6.47 1.36 -10.66
C SER A 10 5.50 2.39 -10.09
N LEU A 11 4.25 2.33 -10.52
CA LEU A 11 3.18 3.22 -10.10
C LEU A 11 2.19 2.49 -9.18
N GLY A 12 1.40 3.29 -8.45
CA GLY A 12 0.31 2.80 -7.61
C GLY A 12 0.75 2.40 -6.21
N CYS A 13 0.24 1.28 -5.71
CA CYS A 13 0.33 0.91 -4.31
C CYS A 13 1.52 -0.02 -4.00
N ASN A 14 1.76 -0.26 -2.70
CA ASN A 14 2.80 -1.18 -2.22
C ASN A 14 2.67 -2.64 -2.74
N LYS A 15 1.44 -3.10 -3.10
CA LYS A 15 1.25 -4.41 -3.75
C LYS A 15 1.82 -4.41 -5.16
N ASN A 16 1.60 -3.32 -5.93
CA ASN A 16 2.23 -3.14 -7.25
C ASN A 16 3.75 -3.05 -7.14
N ARG A 17 4.26 -2.41 -6.07
CA ARG A 17 5.73 -2.36 -5.83
C ARG A 17 6.30 -3.76 -5.65
N VAL A 18 5.67 -4.62 -4.85
CA VAL A 18 6.10 -6.03 -4.72
C VAL A 18 6.07 -6.76 -6.06
N ASP A 19 5.08 -6.50 -6.92
CA ASP A 19 5.03 -7.04 -8.27
C ASP A 19 6.22 -6.58 -9.12
N SER A 20 6.57 -5.29 -9.08
CA SER A 20 7.75 -4.72 -9.75
C SER A 20 9.05 -5.36 -9.26
N GLU A 21 9.21 -5.48 -7.96
CA GLU A 21 10.39 -6.07 -7.34
C GLU A 21 10.58 -7.55 -7.73
N THR A 22 9.47 -8.29 -7.81
CA THR A 22 9.45 -9.68 -8.31
C THR A 22 9.85 -9.75 -9.78
N ALA A 23 9.30 -8.88 -10.63
CA ALA A 23 9.66 -8.82 -12.05
C ALA A 23 11.15 -8.50 -12.25
N LEU A 24 11.68 -7.53 -11.51
CA LEU A 24 13.10 -7.16 -11.54
C LEU A 24 14.00 -8.32 -11.05
N GLY A 25 13.59 -9.04 -10.02
CA GLY A 25 14.29 -10.23 -9.53
C GLY A 25 14.42 -11.30 -10.61
N LEU A 26 13.30 -11.66 -11.23
CA LEU A 26 13.24 -12.62 -12.34
C LEU A 26 14.15 -12.23 -13.51
N LEU A 27 14.10 -10.97 -13.93
CA LEU A 27 14.93 -10.50 -15.04
C LEU A 27 16.41 -10.52 -14.70
N ARG A 28 16.79 -10.14 -13.45
CA ARG A 28 18.17 -10.25 -12.99
C ARG A 28 18.69 -11.70 -12.99
N GLU A 29 17.88 -12.66 -12.55
CA GLU A 29 18.20 -14.10 -12.60
C GLU A 29 18.41 -14.59 -14.04
N HIS A 30 17.68 -14.03 -15.00
CA HIS A 30 17.83 -14.34 -16.43
C HIS A 30 18.92 -13.50 -17.13
N GLY A 31 19.78 -12.82 -16.35
CA GLY A 31 20.99 -12.18 -16.85
C GLY A 31 20.82 -10.76 -17.37
N TYR A 32 19.66 -10.13 -17.20
CA TYR A 32 19.46 -8.71 -17.49
C TYR A 32 20.19 -7.82 -16.45
N GLU A 33 20.69 -6.68 -16.89
CA GLU A 33 21.25 -5.63 -16.03
C GLU A 33 20.16 -4.60 -15.72
N LEU A 34 20.05 -4.17 -14.46
CA LEU A 34 19.06 -3.16 -14.07
C LEU A 34 19.66 -1.75 -14.19
N THR A 35 18.87 -0.78 -14.66
CA THR A 35 19.28 0.62 -14.79
C THR A 35 18.17 1.57 -14.35
N ASN A 36 18.58 2.69 -13.72
CA ASN A 36 17.67 3.79 -13.39
C ASN A 36 17.66 4.88 -14.49
N ASP A 37 18.49 4.75 -15.52
CA ASP A 37 18.53 5.69 -16.65
C ASP A 37 17.71 5.11 -17.82
N PRO A 38 16.53 5.66 -18.11
CA PRO A 38 15.67 5.17 -19.19
C PRO A 38 16.30 5.31 -20.57
N ALA A 39 17.22 6.28 -20.77
CA ALA A 39 17.91 6.46 -22.04
C ALA A 39 18.92 5.33 -22.34
N GLN A 40 19.40 4.64 -21.31
CA GLN A 40 20.34 3.52 -21.42
C GLN A 40 19.66 2.14 -21.44
N ALA A 41 18.35 2.08 -21.17
CA ALA A 41 17.60 0.83 -21.12
C ALA A 41 17.29 0.29 -22.52
N ASP A 42 17.60 -0.99 -22.75
CA ASP A 42 17.15 -1.74 -23.94
C ASP A 42 15.68 -2.16 -23.82
N VAL A 43 15.21 -2.34 -22.58
CA VAL A 43 13.83 -2.68 -22.21
C VAL A 43 13.34 -1.70 -21.17
N LEU A 44 12.22 -1.05 -21.42
CA LEU A 44 11.54 -0.21 -20.46
C LEU A 44 10.25 -0.89 -20.01
N MET A 45 10.01 -0.95 -18.70
CA MET A 45 8.82 -1.52 -18.11
C MET A 45 8.06 -0.44 -17.34
N VAL A 46 6.72 -0.42 -17.49
CA VAL A 46 5.81 0.43 -16.70
C VAL A 46 4.82 -0.47 -15.98
N ASN A 47 4.96 -0.56 -14.65
CA ASN A 47 3.97 -1.22 -13.82
C ASN A 47 2.90 -0.20 -13.41
N THR A 48 1.68 -0.42 -13.84
CA THR A 48 0.59 0.56 -13.91
C THR A 48 -0.46 0.36 -12.81
N CYS A 49 -1.09 1.47 -12.41
CA CYS A 49 -2.26 1.47 -11.54
C CYS A 49 -3.53 1.69 -12.36
N GLY A 50 -4.56 0.87 -12.12
CA GLY A 50 -5.86 0.95 -12.79
C GLY A 50 -7.03 1.13 -11.82
N PHE A 51 -6.79 1.66 -10.61
CA PHE A 51 -7.78 1.67 -9.54
C PHE A 51 -8.74 2.86 -9.62
N ILE A 52 -8.23 4.08 -9.75
CA ILE A 52 -9.00 5.32 -9.86
C ILE A 52 -8.60 6.13 -11.09
N ALA A 53 -9.45 7.07 -11.52
CA ALA A 53 -9.26 7.86 -12.74
C ALA A 53 -7.88 8.54 -12.80
N SER A 54 -7.50 9.28 -11.76
CA SER A 54 -6.21 9.99 -11.72
C SER A 54 -5.00 9.05 -11.82
N ALA A 55 -5.07 7.86 -11.20
CA ALA A 55 -3.99 6.86 -11.31
C ALA A 55 -3.94 6.19 -12.69
N LYS A 56 -5.06 6.13 -13.41
CA LYS A 56 -5.10 5.69 -14.82
C LYS A 56 -4.42 6.72 -15.73
N GLU A 57 -4.74 8.01 -15.55
CA GLU A 57 -4.10 9.12 -16.27
C GLU A 57 -2.58 9.11 -16.06
N GLU A 58 -2.12 9.10 -14.81
CA GLU A 58 -0.70 8.98 -14.47
C GLU A 58 -0.03 7.77 -15.14
N SER A 59 -0.72 6.63 -15.17
CA SER A 59 -0.19 5.41 -15.80
C SER A 59 -0.08 5.55 -17.32
N ILE A 60 -1.05 6.17 -17.97
CA ILE A 60 -1.02 6.40 -19.41
C ILE A 60 0.10 7.39 -19.76
N ASP A 61 0.23 8.49 -19.02
CA ASP A 61 1.28 9.48 -19.22
C ASP A 61 2.67 8.84 -19.08
N ALA A 62 2.87 8.01 -18.06
CA ALA A 62 4.12 7.28 -17.88
C ALA A 62 4.42 6.31 -19.03
N ILE A 63 3.41 5.61 -19.57
CA ILE A 63 3.59 4.74 -20.74
C ILE A 63 4.04 5.57 -21.95
N LEU A 64 3.37 6.69 -22.23
CA LEU A 64 3.68 7.56 -23.36
C LEU A 64 5.06 8.19 -23.21
N ASP A 65 5.46 8.62 -22.02
CA ASP A 65 6.78 9.13 -21.75
C ASP A 65 7.87 8.09 -21.98
N MET A 66 7.66 6.86 -21.54
CA MET A 66 8.62 5.77 -21.78
C MET A 66 8.66 5.34 -23.25
N ALA A 67 7.56 5.42 -23.98
CA ALA A 67 7.51 5.13 -25.41
C ALA A 67 8.42 6.04 -26.23
N ARG A 68 8.63 7.30 -25.81
CA ARG A 68 9.55 8.25 -26.48
C ARG A 68 10.98 7.73 -26.57
N TYR A 69 11.44 6.92 -25.60
CA TYR A 69 12.79 6.36 -25.57
C TYR A 69 13.05 5.33 -26.68
N LYS A 70 12.02 4.87 -27.39
CA LYS A 70 12.21 4.11 -28.65
C LYS A 70 12.81 4.97 -29.77
N GLN A 71 12.65 6.30 -29.69
CA GLN A 71 13.16 7.25 -30.69
C GLN A 71 14.41 7.99 -30.21
N ILE A 72 14.41 8.40 -28.91
CA ILE A 72 15.48 9.25 -28.35
C ILE A 72 16.48 8.48 -27.49
N GLY A 73 16.22 7.21 -27.18
CA GLY A 73 17.05 6.34 -26.34
C GLY A 73 17.45 5.04 -27.05
N LYS A 74 17.70 4.01 -26.23
CA LYS A 74 18.08 2.67 -26.70
C LYS A 74 16.92 1.66 -26.59
N CYS A 75 15.72 2.08 -26.18
CA CYS A 75 14.60 1.22 -25.91
C CYS A 75 14.17 0.45 -27.16
N ARG A 76 14.28 -0.88 -27.10
CA ARG A 76 13.84 -1.80 -28.13
C ARG A 76 12.47 -2.38 -27.82
N VAL A 77 12.16 -2.57 -26.55
CA VAL A 77 10.91 -3.18 -26.07
C VAL A 77 10.31 -2.35 -24.95
N LEU A 78 9.07 -1.93 -25.13
CA LEU A 78 8.24 -1.31 -24.09
C LEU A 78 7.29 -2.36 -23.53
N VAL A 79 7.43 -2.66 -22.24
CA VAL A 79 6.58 -3.58 -21.47
C VAL A 79 5.62 -2.79 -20.60
N VAL A 80 4.33 -3.07 -20.68
CA VAL A 80 3.32 -2.51 -19.78
C VAL A 80 2.73 -3.63 -18.96
N THR A 81 2.68 -3.46 -17.65
CA THR A 81 2.14 -4.46 -16.72
C THR A 81 1.28 -3.82 -15.62
N GLY A 82 0.68 -4.63 -14.76
CA GLY A 82 -0.03 -4.17 -13.58
C GLY A 82 -1.55 -4.08 -13.76
N CYS A 83 -2.19 -3.31 -12.86
CA CYS A 83 -3.64 -3.28 -12.76
C CYS A 83 -4.34 -2.65 -13.97
N LEU A 84 -3.75 -1.59 -14.57
CA LEU A 84 -4.31 -0.99 -15.78
C LEU A 84 -4.20 -1.94 -16.96
N ALA A 85 -3.04 -2.58 -17.12
CA ALA A 85 -2.80 -3.58 -18.16
C ALA A 85 -3.82 -4.73 -18.09
N GLN A 86 -4.07 -5.26 -16.89
CA GLN A 86 -5.06 -6.32 -16.67
C GLN A 86 -6.49 -5.87 -16.99
N ARG A 87 -6.82 -4.61 -16.70
CA ARG A 87 -8.20 -4.09 -16.82
C ARG A 87 -8.55 -3.64 -18.23
N TYR A 88 -7.59 -3.09 -18.96
CA TYR A 88 -7.76 -2.46 -20.26
C TYR A 88 -6.81 -3.00 -21.33
N GLU A 89 -6.63 -4.34 -21.34
CA GLU A 89 -5.71 -5.03 -22.25
C GLU A 89 -5.92 -4.64 -23.73
N LYS A 90 -7.17 -4.70 -24.17
CA LYS A 90 -7.52 -4.50 -25.58
C LYS A 90 -7.33 -3.05 -26.00
N GLU A 91 -7.82 -2.14 -25.17
CA GLU A 91 -7.75 -0.71 -25.40
C GLU A 91 -6.29 -0.25 -25.45
N LEU A 92 -5.47 -0.65 -24.47
CA LEU A 92 -4.04 -0.30 -24.45
C LEU A 92 -3.29 -0.84 -25.66
N MET A 93 -3.52 -2.09 -26.04
CA MET A 93 -2.89 -2.68 -27.21
C MET A 93 -3.36 -2.05 -28.54
N GLN A 94 -4.58 -1.52 -28.59
CA GLN A 94 -5.12 -0.89 -29.78
C GLN A 94 -4.69 0.57 -29.91
N GLU A 95 -4.76 1.34 -28.81
CA GLU A 95 -4.57 2.79 -28.81
C GLU A 95 -3.08 3.21 -28.66
N ILE A 96 -2.23 2.33 -28.11
CA ILE A 96 -0.80 2.60 -27.91
C ILE A 96 0.03 1.54 -28.66
N PRO A 97 0.28 1.73 -29.96
CA PRO A 97 1.02 0.76 -30.80
C PRO A 97 2.49 0.59 -30.37
N GLU A 98 3.03 1.53 -29.59
CA GLU A 98 4.40 1.47 -29.05
C GLU A 98 4.60 0.37 -28.00
N ILE A 99 3.51 -0.14 -27.39
CA ILE A 99 3.59 -1.27 -26.46
C ILE A 99 3.91 -2.55 -27.23
N ASP A 100 5.05 -3.17 -26.94
CA ASP A 100 5.46 -4.44 -27.55
C ASP A 100 4.95 -5.64 -26.75
N LEU A 101 4.99 -5.53 -25.43
CA LEU A 101 4.58 -6.58 -24.50
C LEU A 101 3.66 -6.01 -23.43
N LEU A 102 2.46 -6.58 -23.30
CA LEU A 102 1.52 -6.24 -22.25
C LEU A 102 1.30 -7.46 -21.36
N MET A 103 1.42 -7.28 -20.04
CA MET A 103 1.27 -8.36 -19.07
C MET A 103 0.29 -7.96 -17.97
N GLY A 104 -0.65 -8.86 -17.69
CA GLY A 104 -1.54 -8.69 -16.54
C GLY A 104 -0.82 -8.92 -15.21
N VAL A 105 -1.58 -8.78 -14.12
CA VAL A 105 -1.13 -9.14 -12.78
C VAL A 105 -0.91 -10.67 -12.69
N ASN A 106 0.07 -11.10 -11.87
CA ASN A 106 0.42 -12.52 -11.65
C ASN A 106 0.97 -13.31 -12.86
N GLN A 107 1.33 -12.65 -13.98
CA GLN A 107 1.88 -13.31 -15.17
C GLN A 107 3.41 -13.27 -15.25
N TYR A 108 4.08 -12.85 -14.18
CA TYR A 108 5.52 -12.55 -14.20
C TYR A 108 6.41 -13.77 -14.47
N GLN A 109 5.97 -15.00 -14.20
CA GLN A 109 6.73 -16.20 -14.57
C GLN A 109 6.99 -16.32 -16.06
N GLN A 110 6.05 -15.83 -16.88
CA GLN A 110 6.17 -15.85 -18.32
C GLN A 110 7.01 -14.68 -18.86
N LEU A 111 7.39 -13.72 -17.99
CA LEU A 111 8.06 -12.48 -18.40
C LEU A 111 9.37 -12.73 -19.15
N PRO A 112 10.30 -13.61 -18.70
CA PRO A 112 11.54 -13.83 -19.45
C PRO A 112 11.30 -14.33 -20.87
N ASP A 113 10.50 -15.39 -21.03
CA ASP A 113 10.18 -15.97 -22.35
C ASP A 113 9.39 -14.99 -23.24
N ALA A 114 8.45 -14.24 -22.65
CA ALA A 114 7.65 -13.27 -23.37
C ALA A 114 8.53 -12.09 -23.86
N LEU A 115 9.49 -11.67 -23.04
CA LEU A 115 10.43 -10.62 -23.37
C LEU A 115 11.40 -11.03 -24.48
N GLU A 116 11.91 -12.27 -24.50
CA GLU A 116 12.72 -12.78 -25.60
C GLU A 116 11.97 -12.73 -26.94
N LYS A 117 10.68 -13.13 -26.92
CA LYS A 117 9.82 -13.06 -28.12
C LYS A 117 9.59 -11.61 -28.57
N ALA A 118 9.38 -10.69 -27.63
CA ALA A 118 9.21 -9.27 -27.93
C ALA A 118 10.49 -8.66 -28.51
N LEU A 119 11.67 -9.00 -27.98
CA LEU A 119 12.97 -8.62 -28.55
C LEU A 119 13.18 -9.16 -29.97
N GLY A 120 12.53 -10.29 -30.31
CA GLY A 120 12.46 -10.86 -31.66
C GLY A 120 11.38 -10.22 -32.55
N GLY A 121 10.68 -9.17 -32.09
CA GLY A 121 9.67 -8.43 -32.85
C GLY A 121 8.23 -8.98 -32.72
N VAL A 122 7.97 -9.88 -31.79
CA VAL A 122 6.60 -10.40 -31.54
C VAL A 122 5.88 -9.49 -30.55
N ARG A 123 4.89 -8.75 -31.04
CA ARG A 123 3.98 -7.93 -30.23
C ARG A 123 2.85 -8.78 -29.66
N LYS A 124 2.71 -8.85 -28.31
CA LYS A 124 1.72 -9.73 -27.67
C LYS A 124 1.30 -9.27 -26.27
N SER A 125 0.08 -9.65 -25.88
CA SER A 125 -0.44 -9.52 -24.50
C SER A 125 -0.55 -10.87 -23.79
N TYR A 126 -0.41 -10.85 -22.47
CA TYR A 126 -0.53 -11.96 -21.53
C TYR A 126 -1.36 -11.53 -20.32
N CYS A 127 -2.69 -11.47 -20.48
CA CYS A 127 -3.65 -11.11 -19.44
C CYS A 127 -4.61 -12.27 -19.18
N MET A 128 -4.07 -13.37 -18.66
CA MET A 128 -4.86 -14.56 -18.36
C MET A 128 -5.48 -14.46 -16.96
N ASP A 129 -6.61 -15.15 -16.75
CA ASP A 129 -7.23 -15.35 -15.44
C ASP A 129 -6.48 -16.40 -14.59
N ASP A 130 -5.18 -16.55 -14.82
CA ASP A 130 -4.33 -17.37 -13.96
C ASP A 130 -3.94 -16.55 -12.73
N HIS A 131 -4.38 -17.02 -11.61
CA HIS A 131 -4.18 -16.38 -10.33
C HIS A 131 -3.14 -17.11 -9.46
N THR A 132 -2.32 -17.99 -10.05
CA THR A 132 -1.30 -18.72 -9.30
C THR A 132 -0.22 -17.77 -8.80
N TYR A 133 0.05 -17.83 -7.50
CA TYR A 133 1.15 -17.10 -6.90
C TYR A 133 2.42 -17.92 -6.97
N TYR A 134 3.49 -17.28 -7.36
CA TYR A 134 4.83 -17.88 -7.39
C TYR A 134 5.77 -17.06 -6.51
N ALA A 135 6.47 -17.75 -5.62
CA ALA A 135 7.53 -17.13 -4.82
C ALA A 135 8.80 -17.00 -5.67
N HIS A 136 9.33 -15.80 -5.74
CA HIS A 136 10.62 -15.50 -6.39
C HIS A 136 11.45 -14.60 -5.51
N ASP A 137 12.76 -14.70 -5.63
CA ASP A 137 13.65 -13.69 -5.15
C ASP A 137 13.34 -12.37 -5.85
N ARG A 138 13.40 -11.27 -5.10
CA ARG A 138 13.04 -9.95 -5.62
C ARG A 138 14.14 -8.92 -5.40
N VAL A 139 14.15 -7.91 -6.24
CA VAL A 139 15.03 -6.75 -6.08
C VAL A 139 14.24 -5.67 -5.36
N LEU A 140 14.63 -5.34 -4.13
CA LEU A 140 13.96 -4.29 -3.37
C LEU A 140 14.13 -2.94 -4.07
N THR A 141 13.03 -2.19 -4.15
CA THR A 141 12.96 -0.80 -4.61
C THR A 141 12.64 0.16 -3.47
N THR A 142 12.37 -0.38 -2.29
CA THR A 142 12.31 0.35 -1.03
C THR A 142 13.73 0.64 -0.51
N PRO A 143 13.89 1.58 0.43
CA PRO A 143 15.12 1.69 1.20
C PRO A 143 15.52 0.35 1.83
N SER A 144 16.81 0.09 1.97
CA SER A 144 17.35 -1.21 2.38
C SER A 144 16.87 -1.70 3.77
N TYR A 145 16.35 -0.81 4.59
CA TYR A 145 15.86 -1.09 5.94
C TYR A 145 14.36 -1.44 6.03
N THR A 146 13.60 -1.29 4.94
CA THR A 146 12.13 -1.52 4.92
C THR A 146 11.73 -2.37 3.72
N ALA A 147 10.85 -3.35 3.93
CA ALA A 147 10.27 -4.13 2.84
C ALA A 147 8.79 -4.43 3.08
N TYR A 148 8.02 -4.42 1.99
CA TYR A 148 6.65 -4.93 2.00
C TYR A 148 6.65 -6.42 1.70
N THR A 149 5.94 -7.21 2.48
CA THR A 149 5.74 -8.65 2.24
C THR A 149 4.27 -8.92 1.97
N ARG A 150 3.96 -9.33 0.75
CA ARG A 150 2.60 -9.67 0.37
C ARG A 150 2.23 -11.04 0.94
N ILE A 151 1.16 -11.10 1.76
CA ILE A 151 0.71 -12.33 2.42
C ILE A 151 -0.50 -12.97 1.75
N GLY A 152 -1.16 -12.25 0.85
CA GLY A 152 -2.30 -12.73 0.07
C GLY A 152 -2.51 -11.88 -1.18
N GLU A 153 -3.28 -12.40 -2.12
CA GLU A 153 -3.58 -11.75 -3.41
C GLU A 153 -5.08 -11.82 -3.70
N GLY A 154 -5.59 -10.78 -4.39
CA GLY A 154 -7.01 -10.69 -4.73
C GLY A 154 -7.88 -10.29 -3.55
N CYS A 155 -9.20 -10.16 -3.79
CA CYS A 155 -10.16 -9.76 -2.76
C CYS A 155 -11.55 -10.32 -3.06
N SER A 156 -12.18 -10.94 -2.05
CA SER A 156 -13.52 -11.50 -2.14
C SER A 156 -14.60 -10.66 -1.45
N ASN A 157 -14.28 -9.42 -1.02
CA ASN A 157 -15.24 -8.54 -0.33
C ASN A 157 -16.29 -7.96 -1.28
N CYS A 158 -15.98 -7.80 -2.57
CA CYS A 158 -16.91 -7.34 -3.61
C CYS A 158 -17.57 -5.98 -3.29
N CYS A 159 -16.83 -5.05 -2.64
CA CYS A 159 -17.33 -3.71 -2.37
C CYS A 159 -17.78 -3.06 -3.68
N THR A 160 -18.97 -2.40 -3.68
CA THR A 160 -19.62 -1.92 -4.90
C THR A 160 -18.85 -0.84 -5.65
N PHE A 161 -17.93 -0.14 -4.99
CA PHE A 161 -17.06 0.89 -5.57
C PHE A 161 -15.71 0.36 -6.08
N CYS A 162 -15.40 -0.92 -5.86
CA CYS A 162 -14.05 -1.45 -6.01
C CYS A 162 -13.91 -2.36 -7.24
N ALA A 163 -12.91 -2.10 -8.08
CA ALA A 163 -12.60 -2.92 -9.24
C ALA A 163 -11.63 -4.09 -8.95
N ILE A 164 -11.05 -4.16 -7.76
CA ILE A 164 -10.00 -5.14 -7.41
C ILE A 164 -10.40 -6.59 -7.67
N PRO A 165 -11.62 -7.07 -7.31
CA PRO A 165 -11.99 -8.47 -7.59
C PRO A 165 -11.92 -8.83 -9.07
N LYS A 166 -12.19 -7.87 -9.97
CA LYS A 166 -12.10 -8.07 -11.43
C LYS A 166 -10.68 -8.00 -11.97
N ILE A 167 -9.79 -7.30 -11.27
CA ILE A 167 -8.39 -7.09 -11.70
C ILE A 167 -7.49 -8.21 -11.16
N ARG A 168 -7.63 -8.51 -9.85
CA ARG A 168 -6.72 -9.42 -9.11
C ARG A 168 -7.38 -10.74 -8.69
N GLY A 169 -8.64 -10.94 -9.05
CA GLY A 169 -9.39 -12.15 -8.78
C GLY A 169 -9.81 -12.32 -7.31
N PRO A 170 -10.31 -13.52 -6.95
CA PRO A 170 -10.71 -13.86 -5.60
C PRO A 170 -9.51 -13.88 -4.65
N TYR A 171 -9.78 -13.71 -3.35
CA TYR A 171 -8.74 -13.74 -2.33
C TYR A 171 -8.07 -15.10 -2.22
N ARG A 172 -6.75 -15.10 -2.12
CA ARG A 172 -5.90 -16.28 -1.92
C ARG A 172 -4.76 -15.93 -0.98
N SER A 173 -4.60 -16.72 0.09
CA SER A 173 -3.47 -16.61 1.01
C SER A 173 -2.22 -17.25 0.41
N ARG A 174 -1.07 -16.66 0.69
CA ARG A 174 0.20 -17.32 0.44
C ARG A 174 0.47 -18.40 1.49
N PRO A 175 1.18 -19.49 1.15
CA PRO A 175 1.65 -20.45 2.13
C PRO A 175 2.50 -19.77 3.22
N GLU A 176 2.24 -20.10 4.48
CA GLU A 176 2.96 -19.53 5.64
C GLU A 176 4.46 -19.71 5.53
N ALA A 177 4.90 -20.92 5.15
CA ALA A 177 6.33 -21.24 5.03
C ALA A 177 7.05 -20.33 4.00
N ASP A 178 6.36 -19.94 2.91
CA ASP A 178 6.94 -19.06 1.89
C ASP A 178 7.06 -17.62 2.41
N ILE A 179 6.06 -17.15 3.16
CA ILE A 179 6.09 -15.82 3.77
C ILE A 179 7.22 -15.72 4.80
N LEU A 180 7.32 -16.70 5.69
CA LEU A 180 8.36 -16.70 6.74
C LEU A 180 9.75 -16.82 6.14
N ARG A 181 9.94 -17.65 5.11
CA ARG A 181 11.23 -17.77 4.38
C ARG A 181 11.61 -16.45 3.70
N GLU A 182 10.66 -15.74 3.08
CA GLU A 182 10.91 -14.43 2.49
C GLU A 182 11.33 -13.40 3.54
N ILE A 183 10.61 -13.31 4.66
CA ILE A 183 10.94 -12.39 5.76
C ILE A 183 12.33 -12.71 6.31
N GLU A 184 12.65 -13.98 6.56
CA GLU A 184 13.99 -14.40 7.02
C GLU A 184 15.09 -14.02 6.01
N GLY A 185 14.84 -14.23 4.72
CA GLY A 185 15.79 -13.85 3.67
C GLY A 185 16.02 -12.33 3.60
N LEU A 186 14.97 -11.53 3.76
CA LEU A 186 15.05 -10.07 3.79
C LEU A 186 15.73 -9.56 5.07
N ALA A 187 15.45 -10.14 6.23
CA ALA A 187 16.11 -9.80 7.48
C ALA A 187 17.63 -10.06 7.42
N LYS A 188 18.05 -11.20 6.82
CA LYS A 188 19.48 -11.50 6.56
C LYS A 188 20.15 -10.49 5.62
N GLN A 189 19.38 -9.80 4.76
CA GLN A 189 19.87 -8.72 3.90
C GLN A 189 19.91 -7.35 4.60
N GLY A 190 19.46 -7.26 5.87
CA GLY A 190 19.49 -6.06 6.68
C GLY A 190 18.18 -5.27 6.70
N VAL A 191 17.10 -5.82 6.17
CA VAL A 191 15.74 -5.22 6.33
C VAL A 191 15.33 -5.30 7.79
N LYS A 192 15.02 -4.16 8.38
CA LYS A 192 14.66 -4.00 9.80
C LYS A 192 13.15 -3.89 10.02
N GLU A 193 12.44 -3.23 9.09
CA GLU A 193 10.98 -3.11 9.12
C GLU A 193 10.33 -3.96 8.02
N HIS A 194 9.49 -4.90 8.42
CA HIS A 194 8.70 -5.76 7.53
C HIS A 194 7.23 -5.36 7.60
N ILE A 195 6.61 -5.10 6.46
CA ILE A 195 5.23 -4.63 6.39
C ILE A 195 4.38 -5.66 5.65
N LEU A 196 3.48 -6.31 6.38
CA LEU A 196 2.57 -7.30 5.82
C LEU A 196 1.44 -6.60 5.08
N VAL A 197 1.23 -6.97 3.82
CA VAL A 197 0.22 -6.38 2.93
C VAL A 197 -0.55 -7.42 2.15
N ALA A 198 -1.83 -7.14 1.95
CA ALA A 198 -2.74 -7.78 1.01
C ALA A 198 -3.82 -6.76 0.63
N GLN A 199 -4.80 -7.13 -0.18
CA GLN A 199 -6.00 -6.31 -0.37
C GLN A 199 -6.93 -6.36 0.86
N ASP A 200 -6.84 -7.44 1.63
CA ASP A 200 -7.48 -7.64 2.92
C ASP A 200 -6.57 -8.58 3.74
N THR A 201 -5.73 -8.01 4.59
CA THR A 201 -4.77 -8.79 5.39
C THR A 201 -5.45 -9.55 6.52
N SER A 202 -6.56 -9.04 7.03
CA SER A 202 -7.31 -9.67 8.13
C SER A 202 -7.89 -11.06 7.76
N ARG A 203 -8.03 -11.35 6.45
CA ARG A 203 -8.53 -12.65 5.97
C ARG A 203 -7.44 -13.72 5.78
N TYR A 204 -6.19 -13.40 6.08
CA TYR A 204 -5.11 -14.36 5.87
C TYR A 204 -5.40 -15.72 6.52
N GLY A 205 -5.28 -16.77 5.71
CA GLY A 205 -5.48 -18.17 6.11
C GLY A 205 -6.92 -18.66 6.16
N MET A 206 -7.94 -17.79 5.97
CA MET A 206 -9.34 -18.22 5.99
C MET A 206 -9.68 -19.21 4.86
N ASP A 207 -9.02 -19.08 3.72
CA ASP A 207 -9.14 -19.99 2.57
C ASP A 207 -8.48 -21.36 2.79
N PHE A 208 -7.66 -21.51 3.82
CA PHE A 208 -7.12 -22.81 4.26
C PHE A 208 -8.08 -23.59 5.17
N GLY A 209 -9.23 -22.97 5.52
CA GLY A 209 -10.21 -23.49 6.48
C GLY A 209 -9.93 -23.03 7.92
N GLY A 210 -11.01 -22.80 8.66
CA GLY A 210 -10.97 -22.21 10.00
C GLY A 210 -11.09 -20.67 9.95
N GLY A 211 -10.66 -20.00 10.97
CA GLY A 211 -10.64 -18.53 11.07
C GLY A 211 -9.41 -17.90 10.43
N SER A 212 -9.28 -16.57 10.61
CA SER A 212 -8.06 -15.84 10.24
C SER A 212 -6.84 -16.37 11.01
N LYS A 213 -5.74 -16.54 10.29
CA LYS A 213 -4.44 -16.97 10.83
C LYS A 213 -3.43 -15.82 10.88
N LEU A 214 -3.88 -14.59 10.70
CA LEU A 214 -3.00 -13.42 10.68
C LEU A 214 -2.24 -13.25 12.00
N ALA A 215 -2.92 -13.40 13.12
CA ALA A 215 -2.33 -13.28 14.44
C ALA A 215 -1.18 -14.29 14.66
N GLU A 216 -1.39 -15.56 14.27
CA GLU A 216 -0.38 -16.62 14.36
C GLU A 216 0.81 -16.35 13.44
N LEU A 217 0.54 -15.91 12.19
CA LEU A 217 1.59 -15.51 11.24
C LEU A 217 2.46 -14.39 11.81
N MET A 218 1.82 -13.34 12.35
CA MET A 218 2.54 -12.20 12.94
C MET A 218 3.41 -12.62 14.11
N GLN A 219 2.92 -13.51 15.02
CA GLN A 219 3.71 -14.03 16.13
C GLN A 219 4.93 -14.84 15.67
N LYS A 220 4.81 -15.60 14.58
CA LYS A 220 5.92 -16.37 14.02
C LYS A 220 6.92 -15.45 13.32
N ALA A 221 6.44 -14.51 12.52
CA ALA A 221 7.29 -13.55 11.82
C ALA A 221 8.08 -12.64 12.79
N ALA A 222 7.45 -12.21 13.89
CA ALA A 222 8.10 -11.41 14.92
C ALA A 222 9.24 -12.15 15.66
N LYS A 223 9.30 -13.48 15.59
CA LYS A 223 10.38 -14.28 16.21
C LYS A 223 11.59 -14.49 15.29
N ILE A 224 11.53 -14.03 14.06
CA ILE A 224 12.64 -14.16 13.11
C ILE A 224 13.74 -13.16 13.51
N ASP A 225 14.97 -13.64 13.62
CA ASP A 225 16.12 -12.81 13.95
C ASP A 225 16.34 -11.73 12.88
N GLY A 226 16.54 -10.48 13.33
CA GLY A 226 16.72 -9.33 12.47
C GLY A 226 15.41 -8.61 12.09
N VAL A 227 14.25 -9.10 12.51
CA VAL A 227 12.98 -8.38 12.42
C VAL A 227 12.86 -7.44 13.61
N ASP A 228 13.26 -6.19 13.42
CA ASP A 228 13.15 -5.14 14.45
C ASP A 228 11.75 -4.58 14.56
N TRP A 229 11.06 -4.41 13.41
CA TRP A 229 9.67 -3.97 13.32
C TRP A 229 8.87 -4.84 12.34
N LEU A 230 7.70 -5.28 12.79
CA LEU A 230 6.68 -5.93 11.98
C LEU A 230 5.41 -5.07 12.01
N ARG A 231 4.91 -4.68 10.84
CA ARG A 231 3.70 -3.87 10.68
C ARG A 231 2.68 -4.61 9.83
N VAL A 232 1.40 -4.36 10.08
CA VAL A 232 0.30 -4.86 9.23
C VAL A 232 -0.53 -3.67 8.72
N LEU A 233 -0.90 -3.71 7.43
CA LEU A 233 -1.79 -2.73 6.81
C LEU A 233 -3.01 -3.42 6.18
N TYR A 234 -4.08 -2.67 5.94
CA TYR A 234 -5.31 -3.11 5.26
C TYR A 234 -6.09 -4.20 6.00
N CYS A 235 -6.34 -3.99 7.29
CA CYS A 235 -7.23 -4.82 8.09
C CYS A 235 -8.68 -4.36 7.99
N TYR A 236 -9.62 -5.29 8.11
CA TYR A 236 -11.05 -4.95 8.11
C TYR A 236 -11.60 -5.03 9.53
N PRO A 237 -12.44 -4.06 9.97
CA PRO A 237 -12.92 -4.00 11.35
C PRO A 237 -13.63 -5.26 11.84
N GLU A 238 -14.47 -5.87 10.99
CA GLU A 238 -15.23 -7.08 11.31
C GLU A 238 -14.36 -8.32 11.56
N GLU A 239 -13.17 -8.37 10.94
CA GLU A 239 -12.22 -9.49 11.09
C GLU A 239 -11.09 -9.15 12.09
N THR A 240 -11.06 -7.93 12.63
CA THR A 240 -10.07 -7.53 13.63
C THR A 240 -10.49 -8.10 14.99
N SER A 241 -9.87 -9.24 15.35
CA SER A 241 -10.15 -9.95 16.58
C SER A 241 -9.40 -9.35 17.78
N GLU A 242 -9.92 -9.60 19.00
CA GLU A 242 -9.23 -9.26 20.25
C GLU A 242 -7.83 -9.89 20.31
N GLN A 243 -7.68 -11.15 19.87
CA GLN A 243 -6.40 -11.83 19.80
C GLN A 243 -5.40 -11.08 18.90
N LEU A 244 -5.83 -10.58 17.75
CA LEU A 244 -4.95 -9.78 16.86
C LEU A 244 -4.50 -8.50 17.55
N LEU A 245 -5.42 -7.78 18.20
CA LEU A 245 -5.12 -6.56 18.92
C LEU A 245 -4.20 -6.81 20.11
N ASP A 246 -4.39 -7.93 20.86
CA ASP A 246 -3.52 -8.32 21.96
C ASP A 246 -2.07 -8.60 21.48
N ILE A 247 -1.93 -9.26 20.35
CA ILE A 247 -0.61 -9.54 19.76
C ILE A 247 0.07 -8.24 19.29
N ILE A 248 -0.66 -7.34 18.65
CA ILE A 248 -0.14 -6.04 18.23
C ILE A 248 0.33 -5.22 19.44
N ALA A 249 -0.43 -5.22 20.53
CA ALA A 249 -0.12 -4.42 21.71
C ALA A 249 1.02 -4.99 22.56
N ASN A 250 1.11 -6.33 22.65
CA ASN A 250 1.96 -6.98 23.65
C ASN A 250 3.25 -7.59 23.06
N THR A 251 3.46 -7.51 21.74
CA THR A 251 4.70 -8.00 21.11
C THR A 251 5.62 -6.82 20.79
N PRO A 252 6.78 -6.66 21.44
CA PRO A 252 7.57 -5.42 21.40
C PRO A 252 8.05 -4.98 20.01
N ASN A 253 8.30 -5.93 19.11
CA ASN A 253 8.72 -5.65 17.74
C ASN A 253 7.58 -5.70 16.72
N ILE A 254 6.33 -5.85 17.14
CA ILE A 254 5.17 -5.55 16.31
C ILE A 254 4.81 -4.09 16.55
N CYS A 255 4.73 -3.31 15.47
CA CYS A 255 4.36 -1.91 15.56
C CYS A 255 2.97 -1.77 16.18
N SER A 256 2.85 -0.97 17.24
CA SER A 256 1.56 -0.64 17.89
C SER A 256 0.72 0.26 16.97
N TYR A 257 0.26 -0.32 15.89
CA TYR A 257 -0.39 0.37 14.77
C TYR A 257 -1.32 -0.59 14.03
N VAL A 258 -2.52 -0.15 13.71
CA VAL A 258 -3.45 -0.87 12.85
C VAL A 258 -4.11 0.06 11.84
N ASP A 259 -4.13 -0.37 10.58
CA ASP A 259 -4.83 0.33 9.50
C ASP A 259 -6.17 -0.37 9.24
N LEU A 260 -7.26 0.35 9.56
CA LEU A 260 -8.65 -0.10 9.46
C LEU A 260 -9.44 0.79 8.48
N PRO A 261 -9.42 0.55 7.18
CA PRO A 261 -10.21 1.31 6.20
C PRO A 261 -11.72 1.08 6.41
N ILE A 262 -12.36 1.91 7.23
CA ILE A 262 -13.79 1.77 7.57
C ILE A 262 -14.71 2.20 6.43
N GLN A 263 -14.27 3.12 5.58
CA GLN A 263 -14.95 3.76 4.45
C GLN A 263 -16.10 4.68 4.88
N HIS A 264 -16.97 4.26 5.78
CA HIS A 264 -18.07 5.00 6.38
C HIS A 264 -18.45 4.37 7.74
N VAL A 265 -19.35 5.03 8.52
CA VAL A 265 -19.84 4.49 9.81
C VAL A 265 -21.35 4.18 9.78
N ASN A 266 -22.13 4.82 8.90
CA ASN A 266 -23.57 4.59 8.81
C ASN A 266 -23.88 3.25 8.16
N ASP A 267 -24.68 2.40 8.80
CA ASP A 267 -24.99 1.04 8.34
C ASP A 267 -25.71 1.00 6.98
N ALA A 268 -26.55 1.99 6.67
CA ALA A 268 -27.22 2.03 5.37
C ALA A 268 -26.24 2.34 4.24
N VAL A 269 -25.26 3.20 4.48
CA VAL A 269 -24.17 3.50 3.52
C VAL A 269 -23.26 2.29 3.39
N LEU A 270 -22.82 1.68 4.48
CA LEU A 270 -21.99 0.46 4.49
C LEU A 270 -22.68 -0.67 3.71
N LYS A 271 -23.97 -0.86 3.89
CA LYS A 271 -24.76 -1.84 3.13
C LYS A 271 -24.78 -1.55 1.63
N ARG A 272 -24.96 -0.27 1.23
CA ARG A 272 -24.87 0.14 -0.19
C ARG A 272 -23.46 -0.06 -0.77
N MET A 273 -22.42 0.18 0.05
CA MET A 273 -21.02 -0.11 -0.30
C MET A 273 -20.73 -1.62 -0.38
N HIS A 274 -21.68 -2.48 0.02
CA HIS A 274 -21.50 -3.92 0.17
C HIS A 274 -20.34 -4.26 1.13
N ARG A 275 -20.22 -3.49 2.23
CA ARG A 275 -19.32 -3.81 3.34
C ARG A 275 -19.96 -4.89 4.20
N ARG A 276 -19.19 -5.86 4.68
CA ARG A 276 -19.67 -6.96 5.54
C ARG A 276 -19.79 -6.50 6.99
N GLY A 277 -18.89 -5.62 7.43
CA GLY A 277 -18.88 -5.05 8.76
C GLY A 277 -19.98 -3.99 8.93
N THR A 278 -20.40 -3.84 10.17
CA THR A 278 -21.41 -2.87 10.65
C THR A 278 -20.76 -1.74 11.44
N SER A 279 -21.53 -0.69 11.74
CA SER A 279 -21.13 0.37 12.69
C SER A 279 -20.70 -0.22 14.04
N ALA A 280 -21.39 -1.27 14.51
CA ALA A 280 -21.03 -1.96 15.76
C ALA A 280 -19.65 -2.64 15.68
N ASP A 281 -19.32 -3.28 14.56
CA ASP A 281 -18.00 -3.89 14.34
C ASP A 281 -16.87 -2.84 14.31
N ILE A 282 -17.14 -1.71 13.65
CA ILE A 282 -16.20 -0.57 13.60
C ILE A 282 -15.94 -0.04 15.02
N ARG A 283 -17.01 0.24 15.78
CA ARG A 283 -16.89 0.74 17.15
C ARG A 283 -16.19 -0.25 18.08
N ARG A 284 -16.44 -1.55 17.94
CA ARG A 284 -15.75 -2.60 18.68
C ARG A 284 -14.26 -2.59 18.39
N ALA A 285 -13.86 -2.58 17.11
CA ALA A 285 -12.44 -2.60 16.70
C ALA A 285 -11.70 -1.33 17.13
N VAL A 286 -12.32 -0.14 16.98
CA VAL A 286 -11.80 1.14 17.44
C VAL A 286 -11.60 1.15 18.95
N LYS A 287 -12.62 0.74 19.71
CA LYS A 287 -12.54 0.66 21.18
C LYS A 287 -11.44 -0.29 21.63
N GLY A 288 -11.40 -1.50 21.05
CA GLY A 288 -10.39 -2.50 21.38
C GLY A 288 -8.95 -2.04 21.12
N ALA A 289 -8.74 -1.28 20.05
CA ALA A 289 -7.44 -0.66 19.75
C ALA A 289 -7.07 0.44 20.75
N HIS A 290 -8.02 1.32 21.10
CA HIS A 290 -7.79 2.37 22.11
C HIS A 290 -7.46 1.84 23.50
N GLU A 291 -8.20 0.82 23.97
CA GLU A 291 -7.94 0.17 25.25
C GLU A 291 -6.52 -0.40 25.37
N ARG A 292 -5.87 -0.67 24.24
CA ARG A 292 -4.52 -1.20 24.13
C ARG A 292 -3.46 -0.17 23.72
N GLY A 293 -3.85 1.10 23.55
CA GLY A 293 -2.94 2.17 23.12
C GLY A 293 -2.40 2.01 21.70
N ILE A 294 -3.11 1.27 20.84
CA ILE A 294 -2.73 1.05 19.44
C ILE A 294 -3.07 2.28 18.61
N THR A 295 -2.14 2.74 17.80
CA THR A 295 -2.34 3.82 16.84
C THR A 295 -3.30 3.39 15.74
N LEU A 296 -4.34 4.18 15.53
CA LEU A 296 -5.40 3.91 14.54
C LEU A 296 -5.21 4.75 13.28
N ARG A 297 -5.10 4.06 12.14
CA ARG A 297 -5.24 4.65 10.82
C ARG A 297 -6.54 4.18 10.17
N THR A 298 -7.17 5.06 9.38
CA THR A 298 -8.37 4.71 8.62
C THR A 298 -8.39 5.39 7.25
N SER A 299 -9.28 4.90 6.40
CA SER A 299 -9.67 5.54 5.14
C SER A 299 -11.18 5.69 5.07
N ILE A 300 -11.63 6.84 4.56
CA ILE A 300 -13.06 7.20 4.45
C ILE A 300 -13.37 7.64 3.01
N ILE A 301 -14.55 7.29 2.53
CA ILE A 301 -15.12 7.75 1.28
C ILE A 301 -16.34 8.62 1.59
N VAL A 302 -16.34 9.87 1.12
CA VAL A 302 -17.46 10.80 1.24
C VAL A 302 -18.17 10.96 -0.11
N GLY A 303 -19.46 11.25 -0.06
CA GLY A 303 -20.27 11.46 -1.28
C GLY A 303 -20.56 10.16 -2.04
N PHE A 304 -20.68 9.05 -1.33
CA PHE A 304 -21.10 7.78 -1.94
C PHE A 304 -22.55 7.92 -2.46
N PRO A 305 -22.93 7.27 -3.59
CA PRO A 305 -24.29 7.38 -4.15
C PRO A 305 -25.39 7.17 -3.12
N GLY A 306 -26.31 8.14 -3.03
CA GLY A 306 -27.42 8.17 -2.07
C GLY A 306 -27.01 8.47 -0.62
N GLU A 307 -25.79 8.93 -0.34
CA GLU A 307 -25.38 9.43 0.99
C GLU A 307 -26.13 10.73 1.32
N THR A 308 -26.98 10.71 2.35
CA THR A 308 -27.70 11.92 2.80
C THR A 308 -26.82 12.80 3.69
N GLU A 309 -27.28 14.04 3.96
CA GLU A 309 -26.57 14.94 4.87
C GLU A 309 -26.59 14.40 6.31
N GLU A 310 -27.67 13.77 6.74
CA GLU A 310 -27.78 13.17 8.08
C GLU A 310 -26.78 12.00 8.24
N GLN A 311 -26.62 11.19 7.20
CA GLN A 311 -25.65 10.08 7.19
C GLN A 311 -24.21 10.59 7.23
N PHE A 312 -23.93 11.67 6.48
CA PHE A 312 -22.64 12.34 6.54
C PHE A 312 -22.39 12.99 7.92
N GLN A 313 -23.42 13.62 8.51
CA GLN A 313 -23.29 14.19 9.86
C GLN A 313 -23.00 13.11 10.92
N GLU A 314 -23.63 11.92 10.83
CA GLU A 314 -23.29 10.77 11.70
C GLU A 314 -21.80 10.39 11.58
N LEU A 315 -21.25 10.41 10.38
CA LEU A 315 -19.83 10.17 10.15
C LEU A 315 -18.95 11.26 10.81
N LEU A 316 -19.32 12.54 10.68
CA LEU A 316 -18.62 13.65 11.32
C LEU A 316 -18.66 13.55 12.86
N ASP A 317 -19.80 13.14 13.42
CA ASP A 317 -19.98 13.01 14.87
C ASP A 317 -19.24 11.79 15.44
N PHE A 318 -19.00 10.78 14.61
CA PHE A 318 -18.17 9.64 14.97
C PHE A 318 -16.68 9.95 15.09
N LEU A 319 -16.16 10.91 14.35
CA LEU A 319 -14.69 11.22 14.37
C LEU A 319 -14.15 11.54 15.77
N PRO A 320 -14.80 12.40 16.60
CA PRO A 320 -14.36 12.65 17.97
C PRO A 320 -14.46 11.44 18.89
N GLU A 321 -15.40 10.52 18.64
CA GLU A 321 -15.52 9.26 19.37
C GLU A 321 -14.38 8.30 18.99
N ALA A 322 -14.12 8.20 17.69
CA ALA A 322 -13.11 7.30 17.14
C ALA A 322 -11.68 7.78 17.35
N GLU A 323 -11.45 9.07 17.53
CA GLU A 323 -10.13 9.70 17.72
C GLU A 323 -9.03 9.04 16.85
N PHE A 324 -9.27 8.89 15.55
CA PHE A 324 -8.26 8.34 14.64
C PHE A 324 -6.98 9.16 14.65
N ASP A 325 -5.84 8.49 14.83
CA ASP A 325 -4.52 9.14 14.79
C ASP A 325 -4.19 9.60 13.36
N ARG A 326 -4.51 8.76 12.39
CA ARG A 326 -4.29 9.00 10.96
C ARG A 326 -5.56 8.71 10.17
N LEU A 327 -5.91 9.60 9.26
CA LEU A 327 -7.09 9.43 8.42
C LEU A 327 -6.83 10.00 7.02
N GLY A 328 -7.02 9.14 6.01
CA GLY A 328 -7.12 9.55 4.62
C GLY A 328 -8.59 9.57 4.19
N ALA A 329 -9.05 10.69 3.62
CA ALA A 329 -10.40 10.77 3.08
C ALA A 329 -10.36 11.04 1.57
N PHE A 330 -11.34 10.47 0.87
CA PHE A 330 -11.47 10.57 -0.58
C PHE A 330 -12.91 10.87 -0.95
N THR A 331 -13.11 11.66 -2.00
CA THR A 331 -14.42 11.75 -2.64
C THR A 331 -14.69 10.45 -3.41
N TYR A 332 -15.93 10.00 -3.41
CA TYR A 332 -16.32 8.87 -4.24
C TYR A 332 -16.08 9.18 -5.73
N SER A 333 -15.35 8.30 -6.40
CA SER A 333 -15.09 8.31 -7.84
C SER A 333 -15.88 7.17 -8.52
N PRO A 334 -16.73 7.45 -9.54
CA PRO A 334 -17.46 6.43 -10.26
C PRO A 334 -16.53 5.67 -11.22
N GLU A 335 -16.04 4.50 -10.78
CA GLU A 335 -15.16 3.67 -11.58
C GLU A 335 -15.92 2.77 -12.53
N GLU A 336 -15.53 2.77 -13.80
CA GLU A 336 -16.13 1.95 -14.85
C GLU A 336 -16.20 0.47 -14.46
N GLY A 337 -17.32 -0.15 -14.78
CA GLY A 337 -17.54 -1.58 -14.49
C GLY A 337 -17.84 -1.90 -13.04
N THR A 338 -17.86 -0.91 -12.12
CA THR A 338 -18.28 -1.12 -10.73
C THR A 338 -19.79 -0.96 -10.58
N PRO A 339 -20.42 -1.69 -9.63
CA PRO A 339 -21.84 -1.52 -9.35
C PRO A 339 -22.22 -0.08 -8.92
N ALA A 340 -21.39 0.55 -8.10
CA ALA A 340 -21.66 1.89 -7.57
C ALA A 340 -21.70 2.97 -8.65
N ALA A 341 -20.93 2.82 -9.75
CA ALA A 341 -20.98 3.76 -10.87
C ALA A 341 -22.34 3.79 -11.59
N LYS A 342 -23.16 2.74 -11.42
CA LYS A 342 -24.49 2.62 -12.02
C LYS A 342 -25.63 2.90 -11.03
N MET A 343 -25.32 3.19 -9.76
CA MET A 343 -26.32 3.51 -8.76
C MET A 343 -26.99 4.85 -9.10
N PRO A 344 -28.29 4.99 -8.84
CA PRO A 344 -28.94 6.29 -8.85
C PRO A 344 -28.41 7.20 -7.74
N ASP A 345 -28.85 8.44 -7.71
CA ASP A 345 -28.57 9.41 -6.65
C ASP A 345 -27.05 9.69 -6.48
N GLN A 346 -26.33 9.80 -7.60
CA GLN A 346 -24.94 10.25 -7.63
C GLN A 346 -24.86 11.66 -7.02
N ILE A 347 -23.90 11.84 -6.11
CA ILE A 347 -23.69 13.11 -5.40
C ILE A 347 -22.91 14.07 -6.29
N PRO A 348 -23.33 15.36 -6.42
CA PRO A 348 -22.58 16.38 -7.17
C PRO A 348 -21.16 16.56 -6.61
N GLU A 349 -20.21 16.89 -7.49
CA GLU A 349 -18.79 17.02 -7.10
C GLU A 349 -18.57 18.14 -6.07
N GLU A 350 -19.35 19.24 -6.17
CA GLU A 350 -19.28 20.35 -5.22
C GLU A 350 -19.67 19.91 -3.81
N VAL A 351 -20.69 19.04 -3.68
CA VAL A 351 -21.14 18.48 -2.39
C VAL A 351 -20.08 17.51 -1.83
N LYS A 352 -19.49 16.68 -2.70
CA LYS A 352 -18.40 15.78 -2.29
C LYS A 352 -17.21 16.58 -1.79
N ALA A 353 -16.81 17.62 -2.49
CA ALA A 353 -15.68 18.49 -2.11
C ALA A 353 -15.96 19.22 -0.78
N GLU A 354 -17.18 19.72 -0.58
CA GLU A 354 -17.59 20.36 0.68
C GLU A 354 -17.57 19.39 1.85
N ARG A 355 -18.10 18.16 1.67
CA ARG A 355 -18.05 17.12 2.69
C ARG A 355 -16.62 16.71 3.04
N LEU A 356 -15.76 16.56 2.03
CA LEU A 356 -14.34 16.26 2.25
C LEU A 356 -13.66 17.35 3.07
N ASP A 357 -13.87 18.61 2.76
CA ASP A 357 -13.30 19.75 3.49
C ASP A 357 -13.75 19.76 4.96
N ARG A 358 -15.05 19.59 5.21
CA ARG A 358 -15.62 19.52 6.59
C ARG A 358 -15.01 18.37 7.39
N LEU A 359 -14.92 17.20 6.77
CA LEU A 359 -14.34 16.01 7.41
C LEU A 359 -12.87 16.21 7.73
N MET A 360 -12.08 16.69 6.77
CA MET A 360 -10.64 16.91 6.96
C MET A 360 -10.34 18.01 7.98
N LYS A 361 -11.13 19.08 8.06
CA LYS A 361 -11.02 20.09 9.12
C LYS A 361 -11.26 19.49 10.50
N ARG A 362 -12.29 18.63 10.64
CA ARG A 362 -12.59 17.94 11.90
C ARG A 362 -11.45 17.03 12.31
N GLN A 363 -10.96 16.22 11.36
CA GLN A 363 -9.87 15.28 11.59
C GLN A 363 -8.53 16.00 11.91
N ALA A 364 -8.24 17.11 11.27
CA ALA A 364 -7.02 17.88 11.54
C ALA A 364 -6.93 18.35 13.01
N ALA A 365 -8.07 18.73 13.59
CA ALA A 365 -8.13 19.08 15.00
C ALA A 365 -7.84 17.89 15.92
N ILE A 366 -8.38 16.70 15.58
CA ILE A 366 -8.15 15.45 16.31
C ILE A 366 -6.67 15.04 16.20
N ALA A 367 -6.13 14.98 14.98
CA ALA A 367 -4.74 14.63 14.74
C ALA A 367 -3.76 15.54 15.49
N ARG A 368 -4.02 16.86 15.47
CA ARG A 368 -3.22 17.84 16.21
C ARG A 368 -3.25 17.58 17.71
N LYS A 369 -4.43 17.32 18.30
CA LYS A 369 -4.59 16.99 19.74
C LYS A 369 -3.78 15.74 20.10
N LYS A 370 -3.87 14.68 19.28
CA LYS A 370 -3.14 13.42 19.49
C LYS A 370 -1.63 13.60 19.35
N ASN A 371 -1.15 14.34 18.36
CA ASN A 371 0.26 14.65 18.22
C ASN A 371 0.77 15.53 19.37
N GLN A 372 -0.02 16.51 19.84
CA GLN A 372 0.35 17.35 20.98
C GLN A 372 0.52 16.53 22.28
N ALA A 373 -0.25 15.47 22.46
CA ALA A 373 -0.10 14.58 23.63
C ALA A 373 1.21 13.78 23.61
N ARG A 374 1.93 13.72 22.49
CA ARG A 374 3.24 13.08 22.37
C ARG A 374 4.41 13.99 22.77
N VAL A 375 4.17 15.29 22.90
CA VAL A 375 5.22 16.25 23.30
C VAL A 375 5.72 15.92 24.72
N GLY A 376 7.03 15.85 24.88
CA GLY A 376 7.72 15.44 26.11
C GLY A 376 7.99 13.95 26.22
N THR A 377 7.43 13.10 25.37
CA THR A 377 7.74 11.66 25.34
C THR A 377 9.06 11.39 24.61
N VAL A 378 9.66 10.24 24.92
CA VAL A 378 10.80 9.68 24.16
C VAL A 378 10.29 8.50 23.34
N GLU A 379 10.55 8.53 22.04
CA GLU A 379 10.09 7.51 21.11
C GLU A 379 11.26 6.89 20.33
N LYS A 380 11.24 5.57 20.14
CA LYS A 380 12.17 4.88 19.24
C LYS A 380 11.83 5.22 17.80
N VAL A 381 12.77 5.81 17.08
CA VAL A 381 12.60 6.33 15.71
C VAL A 381 13.57 5.64 14.76
N LEU A 382 13.04 5.14 13.66
CA LEU A 382 13.82 4.66 12.52
C LEU A 382 14.18 5.85 11.65
N VAL A 383 15.46 6.09 11.44
CA VAL A 383 15.98 7.18 10.59
C VAL A 383 15.70 6.82 9.12
N THR A 384 14.98 7.68 8.42
CA THR A 384 14.55 7.42 7.02
C THR A 384 15.31 8.25 5.99
N ASP A 385 15.66 9.50 6.33
CA ASP A 385 16.32 10.41 5.39
C ASP A 385 16.97 11.60 6.13
N ARG A 386 17.55 12.52 5.36
CA ARG A 386 18.02 13.85 5.78
C ARG A 386 17.58 14.88 4.76
N ASN A 387 17.00 15.96 5.26
CA ASN A 387 16.63 17.06 4.37
C ASN A 387 17.81 17.97 4.04
N ALA A 388 17.61 18.90 3.11
CA ALA A 388 18.63 19.85 2.65
C ALA A 388 19.11 20.81 3.78
N ARG A 389 18.39 20.92 4.90
CA ARG A 389 18.80 21.73 6.07
C ARG A 389 19.68 20.96 7.06
N GLY A 390 19.94 19.67 6.78
CA GLY A 390 20.70 18.77 7.65
C GLY A 390 19.88 18.21 8.83
N GLU A 391 18.56 18.46 8.86
CA GLU A 391 17.66 17.84 9.82
C GLU A 391 17.45 16.36 9.44
N ILE A 392 17.29 15.52 10.44
CA ILE A 392 17.10 14.09 10.29
C ILE A 392 15.59 13.82 10.20
N LEU A 393 15.19 12.99 9.26
CA LEU A 393 13.82 12.52 9.10
C LEU A 393 13.70 11.08 9.62
N GLY A 394 12.60 10.76 10.26
CA GLY A 394 12.37 9.41 10.75
C GLY A 394 10.91 9.13 11.06
N ARG A 395 10.64 7.89 11.44
CA ARG A 395 9.30 7.40 11.82
C ARG A 395 9.41 6.56 13.10
N SER A 396 8.42 6.69 13.97
CA SER A 396 8.24 5.75 15.07
C SER A 396 7.35 4.58 14.66
N GLN A 397 7.02 3.69 15.59
CA GLN A 397 6.03 2.64 15.33
C GLN A 397 4.64 3.20 14.97
N ARG A 398 4.38 4.48 15.24
CA ARG A 398 3.08 5.14 15.04
C ARG A 398 2.91 5.76 13.65
N GLU A 399 3.93 5.69 12.79
CA GLU A 399 3.88 6.21 11.42
C GLU A 399 4.17 5.08 10.41
N ALA A 400 3.23 4.82 9.51
CA ALA A 400 3.47 3.98 8.34
C ALA A 400 4.24 4.75 7.26
N PRO A 401 5.14 4.09 6.50
CA PRO A 401 5.89 4.77 5.44
C PRO A 401 4.98 5.30 4.34
N GLU A 402 5.38 6.42 3.72
CA GLU A 402 4.77 7.02 2.52
C GLU A 402 3.35 7.59 2.71
N THR A 403 2.68 7.32 3.83
CA THR A 403 1.27 7.71 4.03
C THR A 403 1.01 8.58 5.24
N ASP A 404 1.85 8.46 6.27
CA ASP A 404 1.69 9.21 7.52
C ASP A 404 2.73 10.33 7.61
N GLY A 405 2.61 11.20 8.64
CA GLY A 405 3.59 12.25 8.90
C GLY A 405 4.95 11.73 9.35
N GLU A 406 5.89 12.64 9.54
CA GLU A 406 7.28 12.35 9.88
C GLU A 406 7.67 12.95 11.24
N ILE A 407 8.74 12.41 11.82
CA ILE A 407 9.44 13.00 12.95
C ILE A 407 10.71 13.65 12.42
N ILE A 408 10.77 14.98 12.51
CA ILE A 408 11.90 15.81 12.07
C ILE A 408 12.72 16.14 13.30
N PHE A 409 14.00 15.79 13.33
CA PHE A 409 14.79 15.97 14.55
C PHE A 409 16.26 16.29 14.29
N THR A 410 16.95 16.72 15.32
CA THR A 410 18.39 17.01 15.30
C THR A 410 19.15 16.05 16.19
N ALA A 411 20.42 15.86 15.90
CA ALA A 411 21.28 15.01 16.73
C ALA A 411 21.62 15.64 18.10
N GLY A 412 21.45 16.97 18.26
CA GLY A 412 21.91 17.65 19.46
C GLY A 412 23.42 17.47 19.66
N GLU A 413 23.81 16.99 20.84
CA GLU A 413 25.21 16.65 21.18
C GLU A 413 25.56 15.19 20.81
N SER A 414 24.57 14.41 20.35
CA SER A 414 24.75 12.99 20.02
C SER A 414 25.46 12.80 18.70
N LYS A 415 26.04 11.61 18.49
CA LYS A 415 26.60 11.23 17.18
C LYS A 415 25.50 11.20 16.14
N MET A 416 25.80 11.73 14.95
CA MET A 416 24.90 11.71 13.82
C MET A 416 24.57 10.26 13.39
N PRO A 417 23.30 9.84 13.42
CA PRO A 417 22.91 8.48 13.02
C PRO A 417 22.94 8.31 11.51
N SER A 418 23.05 7.09 11.04
CA SER A 418 22.90 6.73 9.62
C SER A 418 21.43 6.46 9.27
N VAL A 419 21.06 6.62 8.00
CA VAL A 419 19.78 6.16 7.49
C VAL A 419 19.64 4.66 7.73
N GLY A 420 18.52 4.23 8.27
CA GLY A 420 18.25 2.85 8.70
C GLY A 420 18.64 2.56 10.17
N ASP A 421 19.23 3.51 10.89
CA ASP A 421 19.47 3.33 12.33
C ASP A 421 18.22 3.60 13.16
N PHE A 422 18.13 2.98 14.33
CA PHE A 422 17.16 3.32 15.35
C PHE A 422 17.80 4.23 16.39
N VAL A 423 17.08 5.29 16.74
CA VAL A 423 17.49 6.25 17.78
C VAL A 423 16.30 6.58 18.68
N ASP A 424 16.58 6.95 19.92
CA ASP A 424 15.55 7.48 20.83
C ASP A 424 15.47 8.99 20.64
N VAL A 425 14.28 9.50 20.32
CA VAL A 425 14.02 10.93 20.08
C VAL A 425 13.04 11.46 21.10
N ARG A 426 13.42 12.51 21.79
CA ARG A 426 12.50 13.28 22.64
C ARG A 426 11.72 14.24 21.77
N ILE A 427 10.39 14.09 21.77
CA ILE A 427 9.47 14.94 21.02
C ILE A 427 9.34 16.29 21.74
N GLU A 428 9.63 17.38 21.03
CA GLU A 428 9.61 18.74 21.60
C GLU A 428 8.42 19.56 21.11
N LYS A 429 8.00 19.38 19.86
CA LYS A 429 6.88 20.10 19.26
C LYS A 429 6.06 19.21 18.37
N ALA A 430 4.80 19.58 18.17
CA ALA A 430 3.87 18.90 17.29
C ALA A 430 3.15 19.88 16.36
N SER A 431 3.09 19.52 15.09
CA SER A 431 2.18 20.10 14.10
C SER A 431 0.90 19.25 14.00
N THR A 432 0.08 19.51 13.00
CA THR A 432 -1.09 18.66 12.73
C THR A 432 -0.68 17.25 12.34
N TYR A 433 0.38 17.10 11.55
CA TYR A 433 0.77 15.81 11.00
C TYR A 433 2.18 15.37 11.41
N ASP A 434 3.11 16.31 11.56
CA ASP A 434 4.50 16.03 11.85
C ASP A 434 4.88 16.43 13.28
N LEU A 435 5.96 15.82 13.74
CA LEU A 435 6.56 16.08 15.05
C LEU A 435 7.98 16.61 14.86
N THR A 436 8.46 17.37 15.85
CA THR A 436 9.87 17.73 15.90
C THR A 436 10.49 17.37 17.23
N GLY A 437 11.80 17.07 17.24
CA GLY A 437 12.48 16.64 18.44
C GLY A 437 14.00 16.68 18.35
N VAL A 438 14.62 16.06 19.34
CA VAL A 438 16.08 15.90 19.46
C VAL A 438 16.41 14.50 19.94
N ILE A 439 17.54 13.93 19.55
CA ILE A 439 18.02 12.64 20.07
C ILE A 439 18.14 12.78 21.60
N ALA A 440 17.54 11.80 22.33
CA ALA A 440 17.44 11.80 23.79
C ALA A 440 18.77 11.45 24.48
#